data_b6f9b0226cda7dfdff51fb0be0131b9e
#
_entry.id   b6f9b0226cda7dfdff51fb0be0131b9e
#
_cell.length_a   1.000
_cell.length_b   1.000
_cell.length_c   1.000
_cell.angle_alpha   90.00
_cell.angle_beta   90.00
_cell.angle_gamma   90.00
#
_symmetry.space_group_name_H-M   'P 1'
#
loop_
_entity.id
_entity.type
_entity.pdbx_description
1 polymer ?
#
loop_
_entity_poly.entity_id
_entity_poly.type
_entity_poly.pdbx_seq_one_letter_code
_entity_poly.pdbx_strand_id
1 'polypeptide(L)'
;MIIKNVSLDIVCGVTSTLPSTGRPEVAFAGKSNVGKSSLINALMNRKSLARTSAAPGKTQTINFYNVNEAIYLVDLPGYGYARASEEIKAKWGKMIEDYLHQSKEIRCVFLLIDIRHEPSNNDKIMYQWILDHGYEPVIIATKLDKIKRSQVQKQLKIVRQGLNVVPGTQIIPFSAQTKQGREEIWELIDQLTGMAEEGENE
;
A
#
# COMPACT_ATOMS: atom_id res chain seq x y z
N MET A 1 -14.54 0.12 -9.29
CA MET A 1 -13.89 0.04 -10.66
C MET A 1 -13.95 -1.36 -11.25
N ILE A 2 -14.29 -1.50 -12.54
CA ILE A 2 -14.18 -2.76 -13.29
C ILE A 2 -12.78 -2.85 -13.89
N ILE A 3 -12.05 -3.93 -13.58
CA ILE A 3 -10.67 -4.13 -14.05
C ILE A 3 -10.68 -4.80 -15.42
N LYS A 4 -10.29 -4.06 -16.47
CA LYS A 4 -10.19 -4.55 -17.84
C LYS A 4 -8.74 -4.91 -18.17
N ASN A 5 -7.82 -3.96 -18.02
CA ASN A 5 -6.40 -4.10 -18.35
C ASN A 5 -5.51 -3.80 -17.17
N VAL A 6 -4.44 -4.56 -17.01
CA VAL A 6 -3.41 -4.33 -15.97
C VAL A 6 -2.05 -4.71 -16.53
N SER A 7 -1.06 -3.84 -16.35
CA SER A 7 0.33 -4.06 -16.70
C SER A 7 1.29 -3.50 -15.66
N LEU A 8 2.47 -4.08 -15.56
CA LEU A 8 3.60 -3.45 -14.87
C LEU A 8 4.32 -2.56 -15.87
N ASP A 9 4.11 -1.26 -15.77
CA ASP A 9 4.64 -0.32 -16.78
C ASP A 9 6.01 0.24 -16.40
N ILE A 10 6.21 0.59 -15.11
CA ILE A 10 7.42 1.30 -14.68
C ILE A 10 8.02 0.60 -13.46
N VAL A 11 9.34 0.46 -13.46
CA VAL A 11 10.11 -0.10 -12.36
C VAL A 11 11.26 0.85 -12.05
N CYS A 12 11.22 1.48 -10.87
CA CYS A 12 12.26 2.40 -10.42
C CYS A 12 13.14 1.74 -9.37
N GLY A 13 14.44 1.67 -9.63
CA GLY A 13 15.47 1.29 -8.67
C GLY A 13 16.03 2.51 -7.94
N VAL A 14 17.01 2.28 -7.05
CA VAL A 14 17.64 3.33 -6.21
C VAL A 14 18.23 4.49 -7.01
N THR A 15 18.71 4.24 -8.22
CA THR A 15 19.35 5.25 -9.10
C THR A 15 18.43 5.75 -10.20
N SER A 16 17.17 5.29 -10.24
CA SER A 16 16.22 5.71 -11.26
C SER A 16 15.67 7.11 -10.98
N THR A 17 15.45 7.88 -12.04
CA THR A 17 14.62 9.08 -11.95
C THR A 17 13.17 8.68 -11.79
N LEU A 18 12.45 9.31 -10.86
CA LEU A 18 11.03 9.06 -10.68
C LEU A 18 10.24 9.60 -11.87
N PRO A 19 9.25 8.85 -12.37
CA PRO A 19 8.46 9.28 -13.51
C PRO A 19 7.46 10.38 -13.10
N SER A 20 7.09 11.22 -14.06
CA SER A 20 5.86 12.00 -14.01
C SER A 20 4.80 11.23 -14.78
N THR A 21 3.90 10.56 -14.09
CA THR A 21 2.95 9.62 -14.72
C THR A 21 1.76 10.33 -15.38
N GLY A 22 1.45 11.55 -14.91
CA GLY A 22 0.29 12.33 -15.37
C GLY A 22 -1.06 11.67 -15.05
N ARG A 23 -1.08 10.64 -14.21
CA ARG A 23 -2.28 9.90 -13.80
C ARG A 23 -2.32 9.75 -12.28
N PRO A 24 -3.51 9.68 -11.67
CA PRO A 24 -3.62 9.44 -10.24
C PRO A 24 -2.85 8.21 -9.79
N GLU A 25 -2.09 8.36 -8.71
CA GLU A 25 -1.28 7.32 -8.09
C GLU A 25 -1.83 6.96 -6.72
N VAL A 26 -1.93 5.67 -6.45
CA VAL A 26 -2.30 5.10 -5.16
C VAL A 26 -1.14 4.27 -4.65
N ALA A 27 -0.47 4.75 -3.61
CA ALA A 27 0.74 4.13 -3.09
C ALA A 27 0.44 3.12 -1.96
N PHE A 28 1.23 2.05 -1.93
CA PHE A 28 1.13 1.00 -0.92
C PHE A 28 2.46 0.87 -0.19
N ALA A 29 2.45 1.20 1.10
CA ALA A 29 3.57 1.04 2.02
C ALA A 29 3.29 -0.10 3.02
N GLY A 30 4.33 -0.76 3.49
CA GLY A 30 4.16 -1.81 4.50
C GLY A 30 5.44 -2.59 4.75
N LYS A 31 5.47 -3.23 5.92
CA LYS A 31 6.57 -4.10 6.32
C LYS A 31 6.68 -5.29 5.36
N SER A 32 7.90 -5.79 5.18
CA SER A 32 8.13 -7.04 4.44
C SER A 32 7.24 -8.16 4.95
N ASN A 33 6.63 -8.91 4.03
CA ASN A 33 5.71 -10.02 4.33
C ASN A 33 4.40 -9.61 5.03
N VAL A 34 4.04 -8.35 5.06
CA VAL A 34 2.75 -7.87 5.59
C VAL A 34 1.55 -8.30 4.74
N GLY A 35 1.79 -8.67 3.48
CA GLY A 35 0.74 -9.05 2.51
C GLY A 35 0.52 -8.02 1.40
N LYS A 36 1.46 -7.06 1.21
CA LYS A 36 1.34 -5.97 0.24
C LYS A 36 1.15 -6.45 -1.19
N SER A 37 2.03 -7.31 -1.72
CA SER A 37 1.88 -7.87 -3.07
C SER A 37 0.62 -8.72 -3.22
N SER A 38 0.19 -9.40 -2.15
CA SER A 38 -1.06 -10.17 -2.16
C SER A 38 -2.28 -9.26 -2.26
N LEU A 39 -2.27 -8.12 -1.56
CA LEU A 39 -3.32 -7.10 -1.68
C LEU A 39 -3.35 -6.53 -3.10
N ILE A 40 -2.21 -6.06 -3.62
CA ILE A 40 -2.11 -5.47 -4.96
C ILE A 40 -2.60 -6.47 -6.02
N ASN A 41 -2.18 -7.73 -5.93
CA ASN A 41 -2.68 -8.79 -6.83
C ASN A 41 -4.20 -9.01 -6.70
N ALA A 42 -4.74 -8.97 -5.49
CA ALA A 42 -6.18 -9.10 -5.26
C ALA A 42 -6.96 -7.91 -5.84
N LEU A 43 -6.45 -6.68 -5.67
CA LEU A 43 -7.02 -5.48 -6.27
C LEU A 43 -7.05 -5.60 -7.79
N MET A 44 -5.93 -5.95 -8.40
CA MET A 44 -5.80 -6.11 -9.86
C MET A 44 -6.51 -7.35 -10.42
N ASN A 45 -7.09 -8.20 -9.57
CA ASN A 45 -7.65 -9.51 -9.96
C ASN A 45 -6.64 -10.35 -10.76
N ARG A 46 -5.39 -10.39 -10.31
CA ARG A 46 -4.28 -11.18 -10.88
C ARG A 46 -3.70 -12.11 -9.82
N LYS A 47 -3.16 -13.26 -10.25
CA LYS A 47 -2.59 -14.24 -9.31
C LYS A 47 -1.17 -13.90 -8.86
N SER A 48 -0.35 -13.29 -9.71
CA SER A 48 1.09 -13.11 -9.44
C SER A 48 1.76 -11.99 -10.26
N LEU A 49 1.03 -10.94 -10.65
CA LEU A 49 1.61 -9.81 -11.36
C LEU A 49 2.53 -9.01 -10.42
N ALA A 50 2.05 -8.68 -9.23
CA ALA A 50 2.91 -8.18 -8.17
C ALA A 50 3.65 -9.36 -7.53
N ARG A 51 4.98 -9.33 -7.58
CA ARG A 51 5.82 -10.43 -7.11
C ARG A 51 5.85 -10.47 -5.59
N THR A 52 5.46 -11.59 -5.03
CA THR A 52 5.71 -11.91 -3.62
C THR A 52 7.17 -12.35 -3.50
N SER A 53 8.11 -11.42 -3.26
CA SER A 53 9.51 -11.80 -3.07
C SER A 53 9.70 -12.31 -1.65
N ALA A 54 9.85 -13.61 -1.52
CA ALA A 54 10.28 -14.25 -0.26
C ALA A 54 11.81 -14.27 -0.08
N ALA A 55 12.59 -13.78 -1.06
CA ALA A 55 14.04 -13.86 -1.03
C ALA A 55 14.66 -12.58 -0.45
N PRO A 56 15.42 -12.66 0.67
CA PRO A 56 16.23 -11.56 1.17
C PRO A 56 17.31 -11.20 0.14
N GLY A 57 17.53 -9.90 -0.10
CA GLY A 57 18.64 -9.41 -0.93
C GLY A 57 18.33 -9.11 -2.39
N LYS A 58 17.09 -9.27 -2.87
CA LYS A 58 16.72 -8.73 -4.19
C LYS A 58 16.57 -7.22 -4.12
N THR A 59 17.12 -6.53 -5.14
CA THR A 59 16.98 -5.09 -5.33
C THR A 59 15.50 -4.70 -5.18
N GLN A 60 15.22 -3.89 -4.17
CA GLN A 60 13.88 -3.38 -3.98
C GLN A 60 13.64 -2.22 -4.94
N THR A 61 12.47 -2.20 -5.52
CA THR A 61 12.07 -1.22 -6.53
C THR A 61 10.70 -0.63 -6.15
N ILE A 62 10.43 0.57 -6.65
CA ILE A 62 9.08 1.10 -6.73
C ILE A 62 8.48 0.60 -8.04
N ASN A 63 7.35 -0.09 -7.97
CA ASN A 63 6.71 -0.67 -9.13
C ASN A 63 5.36 0.00 -9.39
N PHE A 64 5.16 0.47 -10.61
CA PHE A 64 3.95 1.15 -11.03
C PHE A 64 3.11 0.20 -11.89
N TYR A 65 2.00 -0.24 -11.36
CA TYR A 65 1.01 -1.09 -12.04
C TYR A 65 -0.07 -0.20 -12.63
N ASN A 66 -0.12 -0.13 -13.96
CA ASN A 66 -1.18 0.55 -14.69
C ASN A 66 -2.47 -0.25 -14.60
N VAL A 67 -3.55 0.42 -14.25
CA VAL A 67 -4.89 -0.17 -14.22
C VAL A 67 -5.79 0.61 -15.17
N ASN A 68 -6.29 -0.05 -16.19
CA ASN A 68 -7.22 0.48 -17.19
C ASN A 68 -6.73 1.76 -17.92
N GLU A 69 -5.43 2.02 -17.94
CA GLU A 69 -4.86 3.29 -18.41
C GLU A 69 -5.39 4.54 -17.68
N ALA A 70 -5.99 4.35 -16.52
CA ALA A 70 -6.65 5.39 -15.73
C ALA A 70 -5.85 5.79 -14.49
N ILE A 71 -5.31 4.83 -13.76
CA ILE A 71 -4.57 5.05 -12.51
C ILE A 71 -3.35 4.15 -12.41
N TYR A 72 -2.44 4.48 -11.50
CA TYR A 72 -1.35 3.62 -11.08
C TYR A 72 -1.53 3.13 -9.64
N LEU A 73 -1.41 1.81 -9.45
CA LEU A 73 -1.16 1.24 -8.12
C LEU A 73 0.36 1.15 -7.95
N VAL A 74 0.90 1.84 -6.95
CA VAL A 74 2.35 1.99 -6.76
C VAL A 74 2.80 1.17 -5.57
N ASP A 75 3.57 0.11 -5.84
CA ASP A 75 4.13 -0.78 -4.82
C ASP A 75 5.47 -0.24 -4.34
N LEU A 76 5.48 0.30 -3.12
CA LEU A 76 6.68 0.83 -2.49
C LEU A 76 7.55 -0.29 -1.90
N PRO A 77 8.88 -0.11 -1.78
CA PRO A 77 9.75 -1.06 -1.12
C PRO A 77 9.24 -1.43 0.28
N GLY A 78 9.24 -2.73 0.59
CA GLY A 78 8.90 -3.19 1.95
C GLY A 78 9.99 -2.80 2.94
N TYR A 79 9.63 -2.31 4.11
CA TYR A 79 10.58 -1.98 5.17
C TYR A 79 10.72 -3.11 6.21
N GLY A 80 11.68 -2.97 7.15
CA GLY A 80 11.83 -3.90 8.27
C GLY A 80 12.51 -5.22 7.92
N TYR A 81 13.31 -5.27 6.87
CA TYR A 81 14.17 -6.44 6.59
C TYR A 81 15.27 -6.56 7.65
N ALA A 82 15.15 -7.54 8.54
CA ALA A 82 16.13 -7.78 9.59
C ALA A 82 17.54 -8.12 9.05
N ARG A 83 17.61 -8.74 7.86
CA ARG A 83 18.87 -9.20 7.24
C ARG A 83 19.51 -8.19 6.28
N ALA A 84 18.90 -7.04 6.02
CA ALA A 84 19.51 -6.00 5.21
C ALA A 84 20.47 -5.16 6.05
N SER A 85 21.61 -4.73 5.46
CA SER A 85 22.49 -3.78 6.12
C SER A 85 21.82 -2.44 6.36
N GLU A 86 22.29 -1.66 7.32
CA GLU A 86 21.73 -0.33 7.61
C GLU A 86 21.86 0.60 6.39
N GLU A 87 22.93 0.48 5.62
CA GLU A 87 23.12 1.24 4.37
C GLU A 87 22.03 0.94 3.34
N ILE A 88 21.67 -0.32 3.17
CA ILE A 88 20.60 -0.74 2.26
C ILE A 88 19.25 -0.23 2.74
N LYS A 89 18.98 -0.32 4.05
CA LYS A 89 17.74 0.21 4.64
C LYS A 89 17.62 1.72 4.45
N ALA A 90 18.72 2.45 4.62
CA ALA A 90 18.77 3.89 4.38
C ALA A 90 18.47 4.25 2.91
N LYS A 91 19.02 3.49 1.94
CA LYS A 91 18.73 3.68 0.51
C LYS A 91 17.25 3.47 0.18
N TRP A 92 16.61 2.46 0.78
CA TRP A 92 15.18 2.22 0.58
C TRP A 92 14.31 3.29 1.25
N GLY A 93 14.69 3.73 2.46
CA GLY A 93 14.03 4.83 3.13
C GLY A 93 14.05 6.10 2.29
N LYS A 94 15.24 6.47 1.79
CA LYS A 94 15.40 7.62 0.89
C LYS A 94 14.55 7.50 -0.38
N MET A 95 14.49 6.32 -0.97
CA MET A 95 13.69 6.08 -2.18
C MET A 95 12.19 6.31 -1.96
N ILE A 96 11.66 5.87 -0.81
CA ILE A 96 10.26 6.11 -0.43
C ILE A 96 10.04 7.60 -0.15
N GLU A 97 10.95 8.22 0.58
CA GLU A 97 10.90 9.65 0.91
C GLU A 97 10.93 10.52 -0.35
N ASP A 98 11.87 10.25 -1.27
CA ASP A 98 11.96 10.94 -2.54
C ASP A 98 10.66 10.80 -3.36
N TYR A 99 10.05 9.61 -3.38
CA TYR A 99 8.79 9.38 -4.05
C TYR A 99 7.64 10.18 -3.42
N LEU A 100 7.48 10.12 -2.11
CA LEU A 100 6.43 10.85 -1.39
C LEU A 100 6.58 12.37 -1.54
N HIS A 101 7.82 12.86 -1.66
CA HIS A 101 8.11 14.29 -1.82
C HIS A 101 7.94 14.80 -3.26
N GLN A 102 8.32 14.00 -4.25
CA GLN A 102 8.41 14.45 -5.65
C GLN A 102 7.16 14.17 -6.47
N SER A 103 6.42 13.09 -6.19
CA SER A 103 5.22 12.78 -6.96
C SER A 103 4.08 13.74 -6.64
N LYS A 104 3.56 14.38 -7.69
CA LYS A 104 2.38 15.28 -7.62
C LYS A 104 1.06 14.52 -7.87
N GLU A 105 1.17 13.26 -8.26
CA GLU A 105 0.03 12.45 -8.69
C GLU A 105 -0.53 11.55 -7.57
N ILE A 106 0.14 11.48 -6.42
CA ILE A 106 -0.32 10.69 -5.27
C ILE A 106 -1.67 11.23 -4.76
N ARG A 107 -2.68 10.37 -4.74
CA ARG A 107 -4.02 10.68 -4.19
C ARG A 107 -4.25 10.03 -2.84
N CYS A 108 -3.56 8.92 -2.57
CA CYS A 108 -3.67 8.19 -1.31
C CYS A 108 -2.42 7.36 -1.06
N VAL A 109 -2.08 7.21 0.21
CA VAL A 109 -1.07 6.26 0.68
C VAL A 109 -1.74 5.25 1.60
N PHE A 110 -1.80 3.99 1.18
CA PHE A 110 -2.23 2.88 2.02
C PHE A 110 -1.06 2.36 2.83
N LEU A 111 -1.20 2.34 4.16
CA LEU A 111 -0.26 1.72 5.08
C LEU A 111 -0.80 0.36 5.51
N LEU A 112 -0.08 -0.71 5.18
CA LEU A 112 -0.47 -2.07 5.49
C LEU A 112 0.09 -2.51 6.84
N ILE A 113 -0.78 -3.03 7.70
CA ILE A 113 -0.45 -3.57 9.02
C ILE A 113 -1.00 -4.99 9.14
N ASP A 114 -0.21 -5.92 9.65
CA ASP A 114 -0.69 -7.27 9.94
C ASP A 114 -1.61 -7.24 11.15
N ILE A 115 -2.90 -7.53 10.96
CA ILE A 115 -3.94 -7.43 12.02
C ILE A 115 -3.67 -8.29 13.24
N ARG A 116 -2.80 -9.31 13.12
CA ARG A 116 -2.49 -10.25 14.20
C ARG A 116 -1.56 -9.66 15.27
N HIS A 117 -0.87 -8.56 14.97
CA HIS A 117 0.20 -8.01 15.79
C HIS A 117 -0.02 -6.53 16.10
N GLU A 118 0.56 -6.09 17.20
CA GLU A 118 0.73 -4.66 17.45
C GLU A 118 1.67 -4.04 16.40
N PRO A 119 1.42 -2.81 15.93
CA PRO A 119 2.31 -2.10 15.02
C PRO A 119 3.74 -2.00 15.57
N SER A 120 4.73 -2.33 14.75
CA SER A 120 6.14 -2.21 15.08
C SER A 120 6.62 -0.76 15.06
N ASN A 121 7.80 -0.50 15.61
CA ASN A 121 8.40 0.84 15.53
C ASN A 121 8.56 1.32 14.08
N ASN A 122 8.90 0.43 13.15
CA ASN A 122 9.00 0.80 11.73
C ASN A 122 7.63 1.17 11.14
N ASP A 123 6.56 0.54 11.58
CA ASP A 123 5.19 0.91 11.15
C ASP A 123 4.83 2.31 11.67
N LYS A 124 5.21 2.62 12.92
CA LYS A 124 5.01 3.95 13.52
C LYS A 124 5.81 5.04 12.79
N ILE A 125 7.07 4.76 12.46
CA ILE A 125 7.93 5.66 11.68
C ILE A 125 7.32 5.91 10.29
N MET A 126 6.90 4.85 9.60
CA MET A 126 6.28 4.99 8.27
C MET A 126 4.97 5.79 8.33
N TYR A 127 4.14 5.53 9.34
CA TYR A 127 2.91 6.29 9.55
C TYR A 127 3.20 7.78 9.72
N GLN A 128 4.19 8.12 10.56
CA GLN A 128 4.59 9.50 10.79
C GLN A 128 5.17 10.14 9.52
N TRP A 129 6.00 9.41 8.75
CA TRP A 129 6.55 9.92 7.49
C TRP A 129 5.46 10.29 6.48
N ILE A 130 4.42 9.46 6.37
CA ILE A 130 3.29 9.76 5.49
C ILE A 130 2.61 11.05 5.91
N LEU A 131 2.37 11.24 7.22
CA LEU A 131 1.79 12.47 7.76
C LEU A 131 2.68 13.69 7.54
N ASP A 132 3.99 13.56 7.77
CA ASP A 132 4.97 14.65 7.64
C ASP A 132 5.07 15.16 6.18
N HIS A 133 4.74 14.30 5.21
CA HIS A 133 4.66 14.67 3.79
C HIS A 133 3.28 15.21 3.38
N GLY A 134 2.38 15.41 4.33
CA GLY A 134 1.06 16.03 4.10
C GLY A 134 0.00 15.06 3.57
N TYR A 135 0.23 13.74 3.65
CA TYR A 135 -0.77 12.75 3.26
C TYR A 135 -1.54 12.24 4.47
N GLU A 136 -2.82 11.96 4.28
CA GLU A 136 -3.65 11.25 5.24
C GLU A 136 -3.63 9.75 4.89
N PRO A 137 -2.90 8.90 5.65
CA PRO A 137 -2.82 7.48 5.33
C PRO A 137 -4.14 6.77 5.62
N VAL A 138 -4.51 5.86 4.73
CA VAL A 138 -5.53 4.84 5.01
C VAL A 138 -4.83 3.57 5.46
N ILE A 139 -5.27 2.98 6.56
CA ILE A 139 -4.65 1.77 7.11
C ILE A 139 -5.39 0.55 6.59
N ILE A 140 -4.66 -0.39 6.01
CA ILE A 140 -5.19 -1.70 5.62
C ILE A 140 -4.71 -2.75 6.63
N ALA A 141 -5.63 -3.26 7.44
CA ALA A 141 -5.35 -4.32 8.39
C ALA A 141 -5.42 -5.68 7.68
N THR A 142 -4.27 -6.20 7.24
CA THR A 142 -4.14 -7.40 6.40
C THR A 142 -4.26 -8.70 7.21
N LYS A 143 -4.42 -9.82 6.49
CA LYS A 143 -4.48 -11.19 7.05
C LYS A 143 -5.67 -11.42 7.98
N LEU A 144 -6.79 -10.78 7.68
CA LEU A 144 -8.04 -10.90 8.43
C LEU A 144 -8.49 -12.37 8.60
N ASP A 145 -8.22 -13.22 7.60
CA ASP A 145 -8.50 -14.66 7.63
C ASP A 145 -7.71 -15.45 8.69
N LYS A 146 -6.71 -14.83 9.31
CA LYS A 146 -5.85 -15.48 10.33
C LYS A 146 -6.31 -15.21 11.76
N ILE A 147 -7.40 -14.48 11.96
CA ILE A 147 -7.99 -14.21 13.28
C ILE A 147 -9.47 -14.59 13.31
N LYS A 148 -9.98 -14.86 14.50
CA LYS A 148 -11.42 -15.13 14.70
C LYS A 148 -12.23 -13.83 14.56
N ARG A 149 -13.45 -13.93 14.01
CA ARG A 149 -14.36 -12.79 13.87
C ARG A 149 -14.56 -12.00 15.19
N SER A 150 -14.63 -12.70 16.30
CA SER A 150 -14.77 -12.10 17.65
C SER A 150 -13.56 -11.25 18.08
N GLN A 151 -12.39 -11.45 17.46
CA GLN A 151 -11.16 -10.73 17.79
C GLN A 151 -10.94 -9.46 16.94
N VAL A 152 -11.68 -9.30 15.85
CA VAL A 152 -11.44 -8.25 14.85
C VAL A 152 -11.47 -6.86 15.51
N GLN A 153 -12.52 -6.53 16.24
CA GLN A 153 -12.66 -5.20 16.86
C GLN A 153 -11.55 -4.92 17.88
N LYS A 154 -11.15 -5.93 18.65
CA LYS A 154 -10.03 -5.82 19.58
C LYS A 154 -8.72 -5.52 18.84
N GLN A 155 -8.45 -6.24 17.76
CA GLN A 155 -7.21 -6.08 16.99
C GLN A 155 -7.17 -4.72 16.27
N LEU A 156 -8.29 -4.27 15.69
CA LEU A 156 -8.37 -2.93 15.09
C LEU A 156 -8.11 -1.82 16.12
N LYS A 157 -8.61 -1.99 17.36
CA LYS A 157 -8.31 -1.07 18.46
C LYS A 157 -6.81 -1.05 18.79
N ILE A 158 -6.15 -2.21 18.84
CA ILE A 158 -4.71 -2.34 19.07
C ILE A 158 -3.93 -1.61 17.95
N VAL A 159 -4.29 -1.81 16.68
CA VAL A 159 -3.67 -1.13 15.55
C VAL A 159 -3.83 0.39 15.69
N ARG A 160 -5.04 0.86 15.96
CA ARG A 160 -5.35 2.29 16.14
C ARG A 160 -4.54 2.92 17.26
N GLN A 161 -4.48 2.28 18.41
CA GLN A 161 -3.73 2.76 19.56
C GLN A 161 -2.22 2.67 19.34
N GLY A 162 -1.75 1.55 18.77
CA GLY A 162 -0.32 1.32 18.52
C GLY A 162 0.31 2.32 17.56
N LEU A 163 -0.43 2.78 16.55
CA LEU A 163 0.01 3.83 15.62
C LEU A 163 -0.28 5.26 16.12
N ASN A 164 -1.03 5.41 17.22
CA ASN A 164 -1.56 6.71 17.66
C ASN A 164 -2.28 7.45 16.51
N VAL A 165 -3.22 6.76 15.90
CA VAL A 165 -3.87 7.18 14.66
C VAL A 165 -4.63 8.49 14.85
N VAL A 166 -4.41 9.44 13.94
CA VAL A 166 -5.15 10.71 13.89
C VAL A 166 -6.66 10.45 13.81
N PRO A 167 -7.49 11.20 14.56
CA PRO A 167 -8.95 11.07 14.46
C PRO A 167 -9.45 11.20 13.03
N GLY A 168 -10.37 10.31 12.62
CA GLY A 168 -10.87 10.27 11.24
C GLY A 168 -10.14 9.30 10.31
N THR A 169 -8.92 8.86 10.63
CA THR A 169 -8.20 7.89 9.80
C THR A 169 -8.97 6.58 9.66
N GLN A 170 -9.17 6.16 8.43
CA GLN A 170 -9.87 4.93 8.08
C GLN A 170 -8.96 3.71 8.28
N ILE A 171 -9.52 2.62 8.84
CA ILE A 171 -8.83 1.33 8.96
C ILE A 171 -9.72 0.27 8.33
N ILE A 172 -9.28 -0.33 7.22
CA ILE A 172 -10.04 -1.33 6.47
C ILE A 172 -9.43 -2.71 6.73
N PRO A 173 -10.17 -3.65 7.35
CA PRO A 173 -9.75 -5.04 7.46
C PRO A 173 -9.76 -5.73 6.10
N PHE A 174 -8.69 -6.46 5.79
CA PHE A 174 -8.53 -7.10 4.49
C PHE A 174 -8.01 -8.53 4.59
N SER A 175 -8.55 -9.41 3.74
CA SER A 175 -8.03 -10.75 3.48
C SER A 175 -7.81 -10.98 1.99
N ALA A 176 -6.57 -11.29 1.60
CA ALA A 176 -6.25 -11.69 0.23
C ALA A 176 -6.85 -13.05 -0.12
N GLN A 177 -7.05 -13.92 0.86
CA GLN A 177 -7.59 -15.27 0.68
C GLN A 177 -9.10 -15.24 0.39
N THR A 178 -9.87 -14.51 1.21
CA THR A 178 -11.33 -14.41 1.08
C THR A 178 -11.78 -13.25 0.22
N LYS A 179 -10.88 -12.33 -0.13
CA LYS A 179 -11.13 -11.04 -0.79
C LYS A 179 -12.01 -10.06 0.01
N GLN A 180 -12.27 -10.35 1.28
CA GLN A 180 -12.99 -9.42 2.15
C GLN A 180 -12.25 -8.09 2.25
N GLY A 181 -12.97 -6.97 2.18
CA GLY A 181 -12.42 -5.60 2.17
C GLY A 181 -11.97 -5.10 0.79
N ARG A 182 -11.92 -5.96 -0.25
CA ARG A 182 -11.47 -5.56 -1.58
C ARG A 182 -12.36 -4.49 -2.22
N GLU A 183 -13.66 -4.67 -2.12
CA GLU A 183 -14.65 -3.74 -2.70
C GLU A 183 -14.58 -2.39 -1.99
N GLU A 184 -14.55 -2.38 -0.66
CA GLU A 184 -14.39 -1.17 0.14
C GLU A 184 -13.12 -0.38 -0.21
N ILE A 185 -11.99 -1.08 -0.44
CA ILE A 185 -10.74 -0.43 -0.88
C ILE A 185 -10.92 0.18 -2.28
N TRP A 186 -11.58 -0.52 -3.22
CA TRP A 186 -11.83 0.01 -4.56
C TRP A 186 -12.77 1.22 -4.56
N GLU A 187 -13.84 1.17 -3.78
CA GLU A 187 -14.76 2.31 -3.62
C GLU A 187 -14.01 3.55 -3.13
N LEU A 188 -13.10 3.38 -2.16
CA LEU A 188 -12.28 4.46 -1.67
C LEU A 188 -11.27 4.96 -2.73
N ILE A 189 -10.63 4.06 -3.47
CA ILE A 189 -9.74 4.43 -4.58
C ILE A 189 -10.52 5.24 -5.63
N ASP A 190 -11.70 4.77 -6.05
CA ASP A 190 -12.54 5.44 -7.04
C ASP A 190 -12.94 6.85 -6.57
N GLN A 191 -13.29 7.01 -5.30
CA GLN A 191 -13.57 8.33 -4.71
C GLN A 191 -12.37 9.27 -4.72
N LEU A 192 -11.20 8.79 -4.28
CA LEU A 192 -9.98 9.60 -4.15
C LEU A 192 -9.33 9.94 -5.50
N THR A 193 -9.56 9.13 -6.51
CA THR A 193 -9.01 9.33 -7.87
C THR A 193 -9.98 10.02 -8.83
N GLY A 194 -11.22 10.30 -8.40
CA GLY A 194 -12.26 10.91 -9.23
C GLY A 194 -12.89 9.96 -10.24
N MET A 195 -12.67 8.64 -10.10
CA MET A 195 -13.22 7.63 -11.02
C MET A 195 -14.66 7.19 -10.66
N ALA A 196 -15.22 7.73 -9.58
CA ALA A 196 -16.58 7.39 -9.14
C ALA A 196 -17.69 7.99 -10.01
N GLU A 197 -17.40 9.03 -10.81
CA GLU A 197 -18.43 9.80 -11.53
C GLU A 197 -18.73 9.32 -12.96
N GLU A 198 -18.00 8.36 -13.51
CA GLU A 198 -18.21 7.91 -14.90
C GLU A 198 -19.22 6.75 -15.06
N GLY A 199 -19.86 6.32 -13.98
CA GLY A 199 -20.75 5.13 -13.98
C GLY A 199 -22.24 5.38 -14.02
N GLU A 200 -22.75 6.62 -13.97
CA GLU A 200 -24.20 6.91 -13.87
C GLU A 200 -24.83 7.61 -15.09
N ASN A 201 -24.13 7.75 -16.21
CA ASN A 201 -24.69 8.34 -17.42
C ASN A 201 -24.50 7.42 -18.65
N GLU A 202 -25.17 6.26 -18.66
CA GLU A 202 -25.59 5.56 -19.89
C GLU A 202 -26.91 4.83 -19.66
#